data_e4bc624c015f8e432352532858fa9245
#
_entry.id   e4bc624c015f8e432352532858fa9245
#
_cell.length_a   1.000
_cell.length_b   1.000
_cell.length_c   1.000
_cell.angle_alpha   90.00
_cell.angle_beta   90.00
_cell.angle_gamma   90.00
#
_symmetry.space_group_name_H-M   'P 1'
#
loop_
_entity.id
_entity.type
_entity.pdbx_description
1 polymer ?
#
loop_
_entity_poly.entity_id
_entity_poly.type
_entity_poly.pdbx_seq_one_letter_code
_entity_poly.pdbx_strand_id
1 'polypeptide(L)'
;MDIQNNNNRSSFSGKIGYVLSAAGASVGLGNIWRFPYLAAKYGGGIFLLIYILLALTFGYTMIVAESAIGRMTRKSPVGAFRSFGKKKWLSFGGWINAIIPVLIVPYYSVIGGWVIKYLVEYVKGNGKNLAKDGYFTDFISNGVSTELCFIVFCLFTLGIIFAGVQNGIERVSKIMMPVLIVLSILIAVYSVTRPGALKGVKYFLVPNFDNFSWMTVVAAMGQMFYSLSIAMGILITFGSYMKKDTAIEDATRNVEVFDTAIAIMAGLMIIPAVFAFSGGNPDTLQAGPSLMFITIPKVFQNMGLGTIVGILFFLLVLFAAVTSSIALTESAVSTFEDEIGWNRKKATVFVGVIMLILGSLSSLGYGPLACVKIIGMQFLDLFDFLTNSVMMPIAALMTCLLISRVVGIDKIEEEIRHGEGAFRRKKVFVVMIKYICPIFVLIILASSVANALGWISM
;
A
#
# COMPACT_ATOMS: atom_id res chain seq x y z
N MET A 1 -35.31 -7.23 -8.51
CA MET A 1 -34.20 -7.92 -9.17
C MET A 1 -33.56 -8.80 -8.13
N ASP A 2 -33.84 -10.09 -8.19
CA ASP A 2 -33.32 -11.07 -7.23
C ASP A 2 -31.79 -11.13 -7.35
N ILE A 3 -31.11 -10.67 -6.29
CA ILE A 3 -29.68 -10.91 -6.11
C ILE A 3 -29.61 -12.41 -5.78
N GLN A 4 -29.32 -13.24 -6.79
CA GLN A 4 -29.01 -14.65 -6.56
C GLN A 4 -27.93 -14.70 -5.47
N ASN A 5 -28.31 -15.28 -4.35
CA ASN A 5 -27.42 -15.59 -3.24
C ASN A 5 -26.29 -16.49 -3.76
N ASN A 6 -25.14 -15.89 -4.07
CA ASN A 6 -23.95 -16.64 -4.43
C ASN A 6 -23.35 -17.20 -3.12
N ASN A 7 -23.94 -18.28 -2.63
CA ASN A 7 -23.54 -18.96 -1.38
C ASN A 7 -22.10 -19.54 -1.42
N ASN A 8 -21.39 -19.43 -2.56
CA ASN A 8 -20.06 -20.00 -2.76
C ASN A 8 -18.92 -18.98 -2.62
N ARG A 9 -19.19 -17.69 -2.31
CA ARG A 9 -18.11 -16.71 -2.12
C ARG A 9 -17.33 -17.00 -0.85
N SER A 10 -15.99 -17.05 -0.94
CA SER A 10 -15.11 -17.12 0.22
C SER A 10 -15.44 -16.01 1.23
N SER A 11 -15.27 -16.27 2.52
CA SER A 11 -15.51 -15.30 3.58
C SER A 11 -14.42 -15.35 4.63
N PHE A 12 -14.10 -14.21 5.26
CA PHE A 12 -13.27 -14.17 6.46
C PHE A 12 -13.96 -14.87 7.64
N SER A 13 -13.17 -15.40 8.58
CA SER A 13 -13.72 -16.06 9.77
C SER A 13 -14.55 -15.10 10.66
N GLY A 14 -14.21 -13.81 10.63
CA GLY A 14 -14.90 -12.76 11.37
C GLY A 14 -14.20 -11.40 11.24
N LYS A 15 -14.60 -10.44 12.12
CA LYS A 15 -14.07 -9.06 12.13
C LYS A 15 -12.55 -9.01 12.19
N ILE A 16 -11.92 -9.79 13.09
CA ILE A 16 -10.45 -9.80 13.26
C ILE A 16 -9.75 -10.25 11.98
N GLY A 17 -10.27 -11.29 11.32
CA GLY A 17 -9.73 -11.78 10.05
C GLY A 17 -9.75 -10.71 8.96
N TYR A 18 -10.86 -10.02 8.80
CA TYR A 18 -10.98 -8.90 7.88
C TYR A 18 -10.03 -7.76 8.24
N VAL A 19 -10.05 -7.29 9.51
CA VAL A 19 -9.25 -6.14 9.96
C VAL A 19 -7.75 -6.39 9.76
N LEU A 20 -7.23 -7.56 10.18
CA LEU A 20 -5.80 -7.86 10.03
C LEU A 20 -5.40 -8.08 8.57
N SER A 21 -6.28 -8.61 7.72
CA SER A 21 -6.01 -8.76 6.29
C SER A 21 -6.05 -7.41 5.58
N ALA A 22 -7.03 -6.56 5.87
CA ALA A 22 -7.15 -5.22 5.29
C ALA A 22 -6.04 -4.27 5.81
N ALA A 23 -5.71 -4.33 7.10
CA ALA A 23 -4.56 -3.62 7.65
C ALA A 23 -3.24 -4.10 7.04
N GLY A 24 -3.07 -5.43 6.83
CA GLY A 24 -1.90 -5.97 6.14
C GLY A 24 -1.82 -5.57 4.68
N ALA A 25 -2.97 -5.33 4.02
CA ALA A 25 -2.99 -4.76 2.68
C ALA A 25 -2.51 -3.30 2.67
N SER A 26 -2.95 -2.51 3.67
CA SER A 26 -2.62 -1.08 3.80
C SER A 26 -1.19 -0.87 4.29
N VAL A 27 -0.75 -1.63 5.30
CA VAL A 27 0.62 -1.56 5.84
C VAL A 27 1.59 -2.22 4.88
N GLY A 28 2.22 -1.42 4.03
CA GLY A 28 3.12 -1.88 2.98
C GLY A 28 4.43 -1.10 2.93
N LEU A 29 5.13 -1.27 1.82
CA LEU A 29 6.37 -0.55 1.55
C LEU A 29 6.17 0.98 1.59
N GLY A 30 4.98 1.47 1.23
CA GLY A 30 4.65 2.89 1.27
C GLY A 30 4.74 3.52 2.66
N ASN A 31 4.37 2.79 3.72
CA ASN A 31 4.49 3.27 5.10
C ASN A 31 5.96 3.30 5.56
N ILE A 32 6.79 2.35 5.07
CA ILE A 32 8.13 2.16 5.61
C ILE A 32 9.15 3.07 4.93
N TRP A 33 9.06 3.32 3.62
CA TRP A 33 10.04 4.20 2.96
C TRP A 33 9.46 5.54 2.50
N ARG A 34 8.26 5.52 1.84
CA ARG A 34 7.72 6.73 1.23
C ARG A 34 7.24 7.72 2.28
N PHE A 35 6.54 7.24 3.30
CA PHE A 35 6.02 8.09 4.37
C PHE A 35 7.14 8.83 5.13
N PRO A 36 8.21 8.16 5.65
CA PRO A 36 9.30 8.87 6.34
C PRO A 36 10.02 9.88 5.47
N TYR A 37 10.25 9.54 4.19
CA TYR A 37 10.84 10.47 3.23
C TYR A 37 9.98 11.72 3.04
N LEU A 38 8.69 11.55 2.75
CA LEU A 38 7.79 12.67 2.54
C LEU A 38 7.60 13.50 3.81
N ALA A 39 7.50 12.85 4.97
CA ALA A 39 7.43 13.54 6.25
C ALA A 39 8.67 14.41 6.48
N ALA A 40 9.86 13.90 6.22
CA ALA A 40 11.09 14.67 6.38
C ALA A 40 11.20 15.81 5.37
N LYS A 41 10.84 15.59 4.10
CA LYS A 41 10.90 16.59 3.03
C LYS A 41 9.88 17.71 3.19
N TYR A 42 8.68 17.40 3.68
CA TYR A 42 7.53 18.31 3.68
C TYR A 42 7.13 18.79 5.09
N GLY A 43 8.10 18.96 5.97
CA GLY A 43 7.94 19.72 7.22
C GLY A 43 7.69 18.90 8.48
N GLY A 44 7.98 17.60 8.48
CA GLY A 44 7.98 16.76 9.69
C GLY A 44 6.61 16.69 10.35
N GLY A 45 6.49 17.27 11.54
CA GLY A 45 5.27 17.23 12.36
C GLY A 45 4.05 17.88 11.71
N ILE A 46 4.21 18.90 10.86
CA ILE A 46 3.08 19.49 10.15
C ILE A 46 2.57 18.55 9.05
N PHE A 47 3.47 17.83 8.36
CA PHE A 47 3.07 16.78 7.43
C PHE A 47 2.31 15.67 8.15
N LEU A 48 2.78 15.20 9.31
CA LEU A 48 2.13 14.18 10.11
C LEU A 48 0.73 14.63 10.55
N LEU A 49 0.57 15.87 11.00
CA LEU A 49 -0.72 16.42 11.41
C LEU A 49 -1.73 16.38 10.25
N ILE A 50 -1.31 16.86 9.06
CA ILE A 50 -2.15 16.88 7.85
C ILE A 50 -2.48 15.44 7.43
N TYR A 51 -1.49 14.53 7.46
CA TYR A 51 -1.71 13.12 7.15
C TYR A 51 -2.77 12.47 8.04
N ILE A 52 -2.71 12.68 9.36
CA ILE A 52 -3.71 12.16 10.31
C ILE A 52 -5.10 12.74 10.01
N LEU A 53 -5.22 14.05 9.76
CA LEU A 53 -6.49 14.66 9.40
C LEU A 53 -7.10 14.07 8.12
N LEU A 54 -6.26 13.82 7.14
CA LEU A 54 -6.67 13.19 5.87
C LEU A 54 -7.06 11.72 6.06
N ALA A 55 -6.33 10.97 6.89
CA ALA A 55 -6.68 9.59 7.21
C ALA A 55 -8.08 9.51 7.86
N LEU A 56 -8.34 10.36 8.87
CA LEU A 56 -9.61 10.43 9.60
C LEU A 56 -10.81 10.91 8.75
N THR A 57 -10.57 11.54 7.62
CA THR A 57 -11.63 12.11 6.76
C THR A 57 -11.71 11.40 5.41
N PHE A 58 -10.74 11.61 4.54
CA PHE A 58 -10.70 11.04 3.19
C PHE A 58 -10.46 9.53 3.24
N GLY A 59 -9.45 9.07 3.99
CA GLY A 59 -9.10 7.66 4.14
C GLY A 59 -10.29 6.86 4.66
N TYR A 60 -10.83 7.28 5.79
CA TYR A 60 -12.04 6.70 6.37
C TYR A 60 -13.18 6.58 5.35
N THR A 61 -13.48 7.68 4.64
CA THR A 61 -14.58 7.72 3.68
C THR A 61 -14.41 6.70 2.55
N MET A 62 -13.21 6.62 1.98
CA MET A 62 -12.94 5.71 0.86
C MET A 62 -12.91 4.25 1.29
N ILE A 63 -12.34 3.92 2.47
CA ILE A 63 -12.35 2.55 2.99
C ILE A 63 -13.79 2.09 3.24
N VAL A 64 -14.61 2.91 3.90
CA VAL A 64 -16.05 2.60 4.12
C VAL A 64 -16.77 2.41 2.79
N ALA A 65 -16.54 3.30 1.83
CA ALA A 65 -17.16 3.28 0.51
C ALA A 65 -16.88 1.97 -0.24
N GLU A 66 -15.62 1.61 -0.38
CA GLU A 66 -15.21 0.42 -1.12
C GLU A 66 -15.61 -0.87 -0.40
N SER A 67 -15.44 -0.92 0.93
CA SER A 67 -15.85 -2.08 1.73
C SER A 67 -17.37 -2.31 1.69
N ALA A 68 -18.17 -1.24 1.75
CA ALA A 68 -19.63 -1.33 1.65
C ALA A 68 -20.06 -1.85 0.27
N ILE A 69 -19.50 -1.30 -0.82
CA ILE A 69 -19.77 -1.76 -2.19
C ILE A 69 -19.43 -3.25 -2.33
N GLY A 70 -18.25 -3.66 -1.84
CA GLY A 70 -17.83 -5.06 -1.85
C GLY A 70 -18.81 -5.97 -1.10
N ARG A 71 -19.20 -5.62 0.13
CA ARG A 71 -20.09 -6.41 0.97
C ARG A 71 -21.50 -6.48 0.41
N MET A 72 -22.04 -5.37 -0.11
CA MET A 72 -23.36 -5.32 -0.76
C MET A 72 -23.46 -6.26 -1.94
N THR A 73 -22.43 -6.29 -2.77
CA THR A 73 -22.47 -6.98 -4.06
C THR A 73 -21.94 -8.40 -4.01
N ARG A 74 -21.08 -8.72 -3.04
CA ARG A 74 -20.40 -10.02 -2.92
C ARG A 74 -19.60 -10.39 -4.19
N LYS A 75 -19.05 -9.39 -4.88
CA LYS A 75 -18.31 -9.54 -6.15
C LYS A 75 -16.99 -8.79 -6.13
N SER A 76 -16.10 -9.18 -7.04
CA SER A 76 -14.89 -8.43 -7.38
C SER A 76 -15.22 -7.06 -8.01
N PRO A 77 -14.26 -6.15 -8.16
CA PRO A 77 -14.52 -4.78 -8.58
C PRO A 77 -15.38 -4.64 -9.84
N VAL A 78 -15.13 -5.44 -10.88
CA VAL A 78 -15.89 -5.37 -12.14
C VAL A 78 -17.35 -5.74 -11.93
N GLY A 79 -17.58 -6.90 -11.31
CA GLY A 79 -18.93 -7.37 -10.99
C GLY A 79 -19.65 -6.46 -10.01
N ALA A 80 -18.93 -5.87 -9.04
CA ALA A 80 -19.47 -4.91 -8.07
C ALA A 80 -20.05 -3.67 -8.77
N PHE A 81 -19.28 -3.02 -9.63
CA PHE A 81 -19.74 -1.86 -10.38
C PHE A 81 -20.91 -2.18 -11.32
N ARG A 82 -20.86 -3.31 -12.04
CA ARG A 82 -21.93 -3.75 -12.95
C ARG A 82 -23.23 -4.12 -12.23
N SER A 83 -23.16 -4.48 -10.95
CA SER A 83 -24.37 -4.78 -10.16
C SER A 83 -25.33 -3.60 -10.01
N PHE A 84 -24.83 -2.36 -10.19
CA PHE A 84 -25.64 -1.14 -10.07
C PHE A 84 -26.13 -0.58 -11.41
N GLY A 85 -25.83 -1.21 -12.54
CA GLY A 85 -26.35 -0.80 -13.84
C GLY A 85 -25.52 -1.26 -15.03
N LYS A 86 -26.09 -1.11 -16.23
CA LYS A 86 -25.49 -1.56 -17.51
C LYS A 86 -24.73 -0.44 -18.27
N LYS A 87 -24.55 0.76 -17.66
CA LYS A 87 -23.88 1.88 -18.33
C LYS A 87 -22.40 1.57 -18.54
N LYS A 88 -21.85 1.91 -19.72
CA LYS A 88 -20.44 1.64 -20.10
C LYS A 88 -19.42 2.21 -19.09
N TRP A 89 -19.67 3.38 -18.54
CA TRP A 89 -18.76 4.00 -17.58
C TRP A 89 -18.67 3.24 -16.24
N LEU A 90 -19.75 2.52 -15.84
CA LEU A 90 -19.70 1.63 -14.67
C LEU A 90 -18.78 0.44 -14.94
N SER A 91 -18.88 -0.16 -16.12
CA SER A 91 -17.96 -1.22 -16.52
C SER A 91 -16.51 -0.73 -16.55
N PHE A 92 -16.27 0.48 -17.08
CA PHE A 92 -14.94 1.12 -17.05
C PHE A 92 -14.43 1.32 -15.63
N GLY A 93 -15.24 1.87 -14.71
CA GLY A 93 -14.87 2.04 -13.30
C GLY A 93 -14.53 0.74 -12.60
N GLY A 94 -15.25 -0.35 -12.89
CA GLY A 94 -14.94 -1.69 -12.39
C GLY A 94 -13.61 -2.23 -12.95
N TRP A 95 -13.41 -2.14 -14.26
CA TRP A 95 -12.20 -2.63 -14.91
C TRP A 95 -10.94 -1.87 -14.50
N ILE A 96 -11.00 -0.55 -14.38
CA ILE A 96 -9.82 0.21 -13.94
C ILE A 96 -9.39 -0.21 -12.52
N ASN A 97 -10.33 -0.39 -11.58
CA ASN A 97 -10.05 -0.92 -10.26
C ASN A 97 -9.46 -2.34 -10.28
N ALA A 98 -9.86 -3.17 -11.25
CA ALA A 98 -9.41 -4.56 -11.37
C ALA A 98 -8.03 -4.70 -12.05
N ILE A 99 -7.70 -3.80 -12.98
CA ILE A 99 -6.42 -3.83 -13.73
C ILE A 99 -5.27 -3.29 -12.86
N ILE A 100 -5.54 -2.32 -11.99
CA ILE A 100 -4.52 -1.72 -11.13
C ILE A 100 -3.72 -2.79 -10.37
N PRO A 101 -4.30 -3.70 -9.58
CA PRO A 101 -3.53 -4.71 -8.86
C PRO A 101 -2.79 -5.69 -9.79
N VAL A 102 -3.32 -5.97 -10.98
CA VAL A 102 -2.65 -6.80 -11.99
C VAL A 102 -1.34 -6.17 -12.48
N LEU A 103 -1.29 -4.83 -12.55
CA LEU A 103 -0.09 -4.09 -12.95
C LEU A 103 0.86 -3.80 -11.77
N ILE A 104 0.34 -3.60 -10.55
CA ILE A 104 1.16 -3.31 -9.36
C ILE A 104 1.91 -4.56 -8.89
N VAL A 105 1.24 -5.70 -8.77
CA VAL A 105 1.83 -6.93 -8.21
C VAL A 105 3.15 -7.32 -8.88
N PRO A 106 3.31 -7.25 -10.20
CA PRO A 106 4.57 -7.60 -10.86
C PRO A 106 5.76 -6.79 -10.34
N TYR A 107 5.72 -5.46 -10.45
CA TYR A 107 6.85 -4.62 -10.04
C TYR A 107 7.01 -4.56 -8.51
N TYR A 108 5.92 -4.63 -7.76
CA TYR A 108 5.95 -4.71 -6.30
C TYR A 108 6.68 -5.96 -5.81
N SER A 109 6.50 -7.09 -6.51
CA SER A 109 7.18 -8.35 -6.21
C SER A 109 8.68 -8.30 -6.50
N VAL A 110 9.12 -7.49 -7.47
CA VAL A 110 10.55 -7.23 -7.71
C VAL A 110 11.18 -6.56 -6.49
N ILE A 111 10.52 -5.53 -5.96
CA ILE A 111 10.99 -4.85 -4.76
C ILE A 111 10.96 -5.80 -3.54
N GLY A 112 9.94 -6.66 -3.42
CA GLY A 112 9.91 -7.74 -2.42
C GLY A 112 11.10 -8.69 -2.54
N GLY A 113 11.53 -9.00 -3.76
CA GLY A 113 12.75 -9.76 -4.03
C GLY A 113 14.02 -9.05 -3.55
N TRP A 114 14.12 -7.73 -3.74
CA TRP A 114 15.24 -6.95 -3.20
C TRP A 114 15.30 -7.00 -1.67
N VAL A 115 14.14 -6.98 -1.01
CA VAL A 115 14.03 -7.13 0.45
C VAL A 115 14.55 -8.49 0.90
N ILE A 116 14.20 -9.58 0.19
CA ILE A 116 14.73 -10.94 0.48
C ILE A 116 16.27 -10.93 0.36
N LYS A 117 16.83 -10.34 -0.69
CA LYS A 117 18.30 -10.25 -0.87
C LYS A 117 18.96 -9.58 0.33
N TYR A 118 18.46 -8.43 0.74
CA TYR A 118 19.03 -7.68 1.86
C TYR A 118 18.91 -8.43 3.19
N LEU A 119 17.74 -9.04 3.45
CA LEU A 119 17.56 -9.87 4.65
C LEU A 119 18.56 -11.04 4.70
N VAL A 120 18.72 -11.76 3.59
CA VAL A 120 19.67 -12.88 3.49
C VAL A 120 21.12 -12.41 3.73
N GLU A 121 21.51 -11.29 3.16
CA GLU A 121 22.86 -10.74 3.36
C GLU A 121 23.10 -10.30 4.81
N TYR A 122 22.11 -9.69 5.47
CA TYR A 122 22.21 -9.37 6.90
C TYR A 122 22.33 -10.63 7.77
N VAL A 123 21.54 -11.67 7.49
CA VAL A 123 21.61 -12.98 8.20
C VAL A 123 22.97 -13.65 8.00
N LYS A 124 23.60 -13.51 6.83
CA LYS A 124 24.97 -13.98 6.54
C LYS A 124 26.06 -13.15 7.21
N GLY A 125 25.72 -12.04 7.87
CA GLY A 125 26.70 -11.13 8.49
C GLY A 125 27.34 -10.14 7.51
N ASN A 126 26.85 -10.04 6.28
CA ASN A 126 27.39 -9.18 5.22
C ASN A 126 26.89 -7.73 5.29
N GLY A 127 26.35 -7.26 6.41
CA GLY A 127 25.79 -5.92 6.56
C GLY A 127 26.74 -4.79 6.16
N LYS A 128 28.06 -4.95 6.39
CA LYS A 128 29.08 -3.99 5.96
C LYS A 128 29.16 -3.85 4.42
N ASN A 129 28.91 -4.91 3.67
CA ASN A 129 28.93 -4.86 2.22
C ASN A 129 27.70 -4.12 1.67
N LEU A 130 26.55 -4.27 2.32
CA LEU A 130 25.30 -3.59 1.95
C LEU A 130 25.40 -2.06 2.06
N ALA A 131 26.26 -1.56 2.95
CA ALA A 131 26.48 -0.13 3.16
C ALA A 131 27.51 0.50 2.20
N LYS A 132 28.19 -0.31 1.36
CA LYS A 132 29.15 0.20 0.36
C LYS A 132 28.42 0.95 -0.75
N ASP A 133 29.07 2.02 -1.23
CA ASP A 133 28.59 2.72 -2.42
C ASP A 133 28.57 1.78 -3.62
N GLY A 134 27.50 1.88 -4.41
CA GLY A 134 27.32 1.06 -5.61
C GLY A 134 26.72 -0.34 -5.37
N TYR A 135 26.73 -0.89 -4.14
CA TYR A 135 26.22 -2.25 -3.89
C TYR A 135 24.80 -2.47 -4.42
N PHE A 136 23.88 -1.54 -4.11
CA PHE A 136 22.50 -1.63 -4.59
C PHE A 136 22.41 -1.55 -6.12
N THR A 137 23.14 -0.61 -6.72
CA THR A 137 23.17 -0.43 -8.18
C THR A 137 23.72 -1.67 -8.88
N ASP A 138 24.82 -2.23 -8.36
CA ASP A 138 25.43 -3.46 -8.89
C ASP A 138 24.47 -4.65 -8.77
N PHE A 139 23.75 -4.74 -7.65
CA PHE A 139 22.76 -5.79 -7.43
C PHE A 139 21.60 -5.70 -8.41
N ILE A 140 20.97 -4.53 -8.57
CA ILE A 140 19.81 -4.38 -9.48
C ILE A 140 20.20 -4.47 -10.95
N SER A 141 21.46 -4.23 -11.28
CA SER A 141 22.00 -4.42 -12.64
C SER A 141 22.32 -5.88 -12.96
N ASN A 142 22.45 -6.72 -11.93
CA ASN A 142 22.69 -8.16 -12.11
C ASN A 142 21.37 -8.89 -12.35
N GLY A 143 21.00 -9.08 -13.63
CA GLY A 143 19.73 -9.68 -14.02
C GLY A 143 19.47 -11.05 -13.40
N VAL A 144 20.47 -11.91 -13.26
CA VAL A 144 20.29 -13.26 -12.68
C VAL A 144 19.94 -13.19 -11.20
N SER A 145 20.67 -12.35 -10.44
CA SER A 145 20.47 -12.24 -8.99
C SER A 145 19.12 -11.61 -8.65
N THR A 146 18.72 -10.54 -9.37
CA THR A 146 17.43 -9.89 -9.15
C THR A 146 16.26 -10.78 -9.54
N GLU A 147 16.36 -11.47 -10.68
CA GLU A 147 15.33 -12.36 -11.18
C GLU A 147 15.08 -13.53 -10.22
N LEU A 148 16.15 -14.15 -9.70
CA LEU A 148 16.02 -15.24 -8.72
C LEU A 148 15.29 -14.77 -7.46
N CYS A 149 15.67 -13.62 -6.89
CA CYS A 149 15.03 -13.08 -5.70
C CYS A 149 13.55 -12.72 -5.96
N PHE A 150 13.25 -12.15 -7.12
CA PHE A 150 11.90 -11.84 -7.58
C PHE A 150 11.04 -13.10 -7.67
N ILE A 151 11.53 -14.16 -8.35
CA ILE A 151 10.81 -15.43 -8.50
C ILE A 151 10.53 -16.05 -7.12
N VAL A 152 11.49 -16.06 -6.20
CA VAL A 152 11.30 -16.57 -4.84
C VAL A 152 10.16 -15.82 -4.13
N PHE A 153 10.12 -14.49 -4.23
CA PHE A 153 9.05 -13.69 -3.63
C PHE A 153 7.68 -14.01 -4.28
N CYS A 154 7.62 -14.13 -5.61
CA CYS A 154 6.41 -14.51 -6.33
C CYS A 154 5.89 -15.88 -5.90
N LEU A 155 6.75 -16.89 -5.84
CA LEU A 155 6.36 -18.24 -5.42
C LEU A 155 5.81 -18.25 -3.99
N PHE A 156 6.41 -17.48 -3.09
CA PHE A 156 5.92 -17.35 -1.72
C PHE A 156 4.52 -16.72 -1.68
N THR A 157 4.31 -15.60 -2.38
CA THR A 157 2.99 -14.93 -2.49
C THR A 157 1.94 -15.87 -3.10
N LEU A 158 2.24 -16.49 -4.25
CA LEU A 158 1.32 -17.39 -4.93
C LEU A 158 0.97 -18.62 -4.08
N GLY A 159 1.94 -19.18 -3.35
CA GLY A 159 1.72 -20.30 -2.43
C GLY A 159 0.65 -19.97 -1.37
N ILE A 160 0.67 -18.75 -0.83
CA ILE A 160 -0.32 -18.30 0.14
C ILE A 160 -1.70 -18.12 -0.53
N ILE A 161 -1.74 -17.57 -1.74
CA ILE A 161 -2.99 -17.38 -2.50
C ILE A 161 -3.63 -18.74 -2.85
N PHE A 162 -2.84 -19.75 -3.21
CA PHE A 162 -3.34 -21.11 -3.43
C PHE A 162 -4.03 -21.72 -2.22
N ALA A 163 -3.59 -21.38 -0.99
CA ALA A 163 -4.20 -21.86 0.26
C ALA A 163 -5.58 -21.23 0.53
N GLY A 164 -5.98 -20.18 -0.21
CA GLY A 164 -7.29 -19.55 -0.11
C GLY A 164 -7.38 -18.42 0.90
N VAL A 165 -8.60 -17.88 1.09
CA VAL A 165 -8.82 -16.68 1.91
C VAL A 165 -8.56 -16.96 3.39
N GLN A 166 -9.20 -17.96 3.98
CA GLN A 166 -9.08 -18.24 5.43
C GLN A 166 -7.76 -18.90 5.79
N ASN A 167 -7.38 -19.97 5.06
CA ASN A 167 -6.19 -20.77 5.40
C ASN A 167 -4.89 -20.14 4.88
N GLY A 168 -4.95 -19.27 3.88
CA GLY A 168 -3.82 -18.52 3.34
C GLY A 168 -3.80 -17.10 3.88
N ILE A 169 -4.57 -16.21 3.27
CA ILE A 169 -4.51 -14.76 3.49
C ILE A 169 -4.74 -14.41 4.97
N GLU A 170 -5.85 -14.84 5.54
CA GLU A 170 -6.24 -14.51 6.91
C GLU A 170 -5.26 -15.09 7.93
N ARG A 171 -4.87 -16.36 7.76
CA ARG A 171 -3.93 -17.03 8.68
C ARG A 171 -2.56 -16.35 8.67
N VAL A 172 -2.05 -16.01 7.51
CA VAL A 172 -0.76 -15.32 7.36
C VAL A 172 -0.83 -13.92 7.96
N SER A 173 -1.89 -13.16 7.68
CA SER A 173 -2.09 -11.82 8.24
C SER A 173 -2.20 -11.84 9.77
N LYS A 174 -2.89 -12.83 10.34
CA LYS A 174 -3.01 -13.02 11.79
C LYS A 174 -1.67 -13.26 12.49
N ILE A 175 -0.68 -13.83 11.81
CA ILE A 175 0.65 -14.05 12.34
C ILE A 175 1.56 -12.85 12.05
N MET A 176 1.61 -12.41 10.80
CA MET A 176 2.57 -11.39 10.38
C MET A 176 2.28 -10.02 10.97
N MET A 177 1.00 -9.60 11.08
CA MET A 177 0.67 -8.27 11.58
C MET A 177 1.07 -8.03 13.03
N PRO A 178 0.78 -8.90 14.01
CA PRO A 178 1.29 -8.73 15.37
C PRO A 178 2.81 -8.70 15.45
N VAL A 179 3.50 -9.59 14.72
CA VAL A 179 4.96 -9.61 14.68
C VAL A 179 5.53 -8.32 14.11
N LEU A 180 4.92 -7.81 13.02
CA LEU A 180 5.29 -6.54 12.40
C LEU A 180 5.18 -5.37 13.39
N ILE A 181 4.10 -5.31 14.19
CA ILE A 181 3.92 -4.29 15.23
C ILE A 181 5.04 -4.38 16.28
N VAL A 182 5.32 -5.58 16.78
CA VAL A 182 6.40 -5.80 17.78
C VAL A 182 7.75 -5.36 17.22
N LEU A 183 8.09 -5.77 16.00
CA LEU A 183 9.32 -5.36 15.32
C LEU A 183 9.39 -3.84 15.15
N SER A 184 8.28 -3.20 14.74
CA SER A 184 8.20 -1.73 14.60
C SER A 184 8.51 -1.03 15.92
N ILE A 185 7.93 -1.48 17.03
CA ILE A 185 8.17 -0.92 18.36
C ILE A 185 9.64 -1.09 18.75
N LEU A 186 10.19 -2.28 18.60
CA LEU A 186 11.59 -2.56 18.98
C LEU A 186 12.57 -1.67 18.21
N ILE A 187 12.40 -1.54 16.90
CA ILE A 187 13.28 -0.73 16.05
C ILE A 187 13.09 0.77 16.34
N ALA A 188 11.85 1.23 16.53
CA ALA A 188 11.59 2.63 16.87
C ALA A 188 12.20 3.02 18.22
N VAL A 189 12.02 2.20 19.27
CA VAL A 189 12.67 2.41 20.57
C VAL A 189 14.19 2.46 20.42
N TYR A 190 14.76 1.52 19.68
CA TYR A 190 16.19 1.53 19.41
C TYR A 190 16.63 2.80 18.69
N SER A 191 15.91 3.24 17.67
CA SER A 191 16.23 4.46 16.90
C SER A 191 16.20 5.72 17.75
N VAL A 192 15.11 5.92 18.52
CA VAL A 192 14.93 7.15 19.33
C VAL A 192 15.90 7.26 20.50
N THR A 193 16.49 6.14 20.94
CA THR A 193 17.49 6.11 22.03
C THR A 193 18.92 6.41 21.56
N ARG A 194 19.14 6.64 20.26
CA ARG A 194 20.51 6.96 19.77
C ARG A 194 20.91 8.39 20.09
N PRO A 195 22.20 8.62 20.38
CA PRO A 195 22.73 9.98 20.56
C PRO A 195 22.39 10.86 19.34
N GLY A 196 21.82 12.04 19.58
CA GLY A 196 21.39 12.95 18.51
C GLY A 196 20.01 12.69 17.90
N ALA A 197 19.38 11.56 18.18
CA ALA A 197 18.06 11.19 17.64
C ALA A 197 16.92 12.12 18.09
N LEU A 198 17.03 12.74 19.29
CA LEU A 198 15.97 13.58 19.86
C LEU A 198 15.58 14.76 18.94
N LYS A 199 16.53 15.32 18.19
CA LYS A 199 16.24 16.37 17.20
C LYS A 199 15.30 15.85 16.12
N GLY A 200 15.53 14.64 15.63
CA GLY A 200 14.67 13.99 14.64
C GLY A 200 13.29 13.65 15.19
N VAL A 201 13.20 13.17 16.43
CA VAL A 201 11.93 12.93 17.13
C VAL A 201 11.12 14.23 17.23
N LYS A 202 11.75 15.32 17.69
CA LYS A 202 11.10 16.63 17.81
C LYS A 202 10.64 17.14 16.43
N TYR A 203 11.50 17.05 15.42
CA TYR A 203 11.16 17.44 14.04
C TYR A 203 9.95 16.70 13.51
N PHE A 204 9.86 15.39 13.75
CA PHE A 204 8.81 14.54 13.22
C PHE A 204 7.48 14.63 13.98
N LEU A 205 7.53 14.79 15.32
CA LEU A 205 6.29 14.73 16.14
C LEU A 205 5.71 16.12 16.44
N VAL A 206 6.54 17.17 16.46
CA VAL A 206 6.08 18.52 16.83
C VAL A 206 5.75 19.32 15.58
N PRO A 207 4.46 19.67 15.36
CA PRO A 207 4.08 20.51 14.23
C PRO A 207 4.75 21.88 14.30
N ASN A 208 5.49 22.24 13.25
CA ASN A 208 6.00 23.59 13.06
C ASN A 208 5.31 24.20 11.83
N PHE A 209 4.50 25.23 12.04
CA PHE A 209 3.73 25.87 10.98
C PHE A 209 4.60 26.71 10.04
N ASP A 210 5.81 27.09 10.43
CA ASP A 210 6.78 27.76 9.55
C ASP A 210 7.21 26.87 8.39
N ASN A 211 7.15 25.54 8.59
CA ASN A 211 7.46 24.53 7.57
C ASN A 211 6.24 24.17 6.70
N PHE A 212 5.10 24.83 6.88
CA PHE A 212 3.91 24.58 6.09
C PHE A 212 4.08 25.07 4.66
N SER A 213 3.67 24.23 3.70
CA SER A 213 3.50 24.60 2.29
C SER A 213 2.27 23.92 1.71
N TRP A 214 1.71 24.46 0.65
CA TRP A 214 0.64 23.77 -0.07
C TRP A 214 1.09 22.40 -0.62
N MET A 215 2.38 22.27 -0.90
CA MET A 215 2.96 21.00 -1.33
C MET A 215 2.96 19.95 -0.20
N THR A 216 3.03 20.37 1.08
CA THR A 216 2.85 19.49 2.24
C THR A 216 1.48 18.81 2.21
N VAL A 217 0.42 19.58 1.88
CA VAL A 217 -0.94 19.03 1.76
C VAL A 217 -1.04 18.05 0.60
N VAL A 218 -0.53 18.41 -0.59
CA VAL A 218 -0.57 17.55 -1.78
C VAL A 218 0.22 16.25 -1.56
N ALA A 219 1.42 16.35 -0.96
CA ALA A 219 2.24 15.20 -0.64
C ALA A 219 1.58 14.28 0.39
N ALA A 220 0.97 14.85 1.45
CA ALA A 220 0.23 14.08 2.45
C ALA A 220 -1.01 13.39 1.86
N MET A 221 -1.74 14.07 0.95
CA MET A 221 -2.87 13.48 0.21
C MET A 221 -2.42 12.28 -0.62
N GLY A 222 -1.37 12.44 -1.43
CA GLY A 222 -0.82 11.38 -2.27
C GLY A 222 -0.30 10.20 -1.43
N GLN A 223 0.35 10.48 -0.29
CA GLN A 223 0.83 9.42 0.61
C GLN A 223 -0.32 8.64 1.25
N MET A 224 -1.31 9.33 1.77
CA MET A 224 -2.45 8.68 2.42
C MET A 224 -3.27 7.85 1.42
N PHE A 225 -3.45 8.34 0.21
CA PHE A 225 -4.14 7.65 -0.87
C PHE A 225 -3.45 6.32 -1.23
N TYR A 226 -2.12 6.34 -1.32
CA TYR A 226 -1.31 5.15 -1.60
C TYR A 226 -1.28 4.19 -0.40
N SER A 227 -1.08 4.71 0.82
CA SER A 227 -0.90 3.93 2.05
C SER A 227 -2.13 3.06 2.37
N LEU A 228 -3.33 3.63 2.29
CA LEU A 228 -4.57 2.94 2.64
C LEU A 228 -5.09 1.97 1.56
N SER A 229 -4.32 1.70 0.52
CA SER A 229 -4.70 0.81 -0.59
C SER A 229 -6.05 1.17 -1.25
N ILE A 230 -6.36 2.47 -1.30
CA ILE A 230 -7.61 3.01 -1.88
C ILE A 230 -7.55 2.90 -3.41
N ALA A 231 -8.66 2.56 -4.01
CA ALA A 231 -8.84 2.46 -5.48
C ALA A 231 -7.92 1.44 -6.17
N MET A 232 -7.51 0.41 -5.44
CA MET A 232 -6.75 -0.73 -5.96
C MET A 232 -7.63 -1.98 -6.10
N GLY A 233 -8.96 -1.86 -5.96
CA GLY A 233 -9.88 -3.00 -5.97
C GLY A 233 -9.79 -3.92 -4.75
N ILE A 234 -8.76 -3.76 -3.89
CA ILE A 234 -8.49 -4.61 -2.72
C ILE A 234 -9.64 -4.51 -1.71
N LEU A 235 -10.02 -3.29 -1.34
CA LEU A 235 -11.04 -3.06 -0.32
C LEU A 235 -12.44 -3.50 -0.79
N ILE A 236 -12.73 -3.40 -2.10
CA ILE A 236 -13.95 -3.97 -2.69
C ILE A 236 -13.90 -5.49 -2.61
N THR A 237 -12.78 -6.12 -3.00
CA THR A 237 -12.59 -7.57 -2.95
C THR A 237 -12.70 -8.09 -1.51
N PHE A 238 -11.97 -7.50 -0.56
CA PHE A 238 -12.01 -7.90 0.85
C PHE A 238 -13.37 -7.60 1.50
N GLY A 239 -14.01 -6.49 1.13
CA GLY A 239 -15.39 -6.19 1.48
C GLY A 239 -16.36 -7.29 1.03
N SER A 240 -16.14 -7.85 -0.19
CA SER A 240 -16.97 -8.96 -0.69
C SER A 240 -16.84 -10.26 0.12
N TYR A 241 -15.75 -10.42 0.89
CA TYR A 241 -15.53 -11.54 1.82
C TYR A 241 -16.00 -11.25 3.24
N MET A 242 -16.41 -10.01 3.52
CA MET A 242 -16.91 -9.59 4.84
C MET A 242 -18.27 -10.20 5.12
N LYS A 243 -18.48 -10.72 6.34
CA LYS A 243 -19.80 -11.19 6.79
C LYS A 243 -20.74 -10.01 7.01
N LYS A 244 -22.05 -10.23 6.85
CA LYS A 244 -23.06 -9.17 7.02
C LYS A 244 -23.16 -8.61 8.45
N ASP A 245 -22.85 -9.43 9.45
CA ASP A 245 -22.85 -9.05 10.86
C ASP A 245 -21.58 -8.27 11.28
N THR A 246 -20.59 -8.17 10.40
CA THR A 246 -19.38 -7.42 10.69
C THR A 246 -19.64 -5.91 10.58
N ALA A 247 -19.34 -5.17 11.63
CA ALA A 247 -19.43 -3.72 11.67
C ALA A 247 -18.41 -3.06 10.74
N ILE A 248 -18.85 -2.44 9.62
CA ILE A 248 -17.96 -1.83 8.62
C ILE A 248 -17.20 -0.64 9.23
N GLU A 249 -17.91 0.26 9.92
CA GLU A 249 -17.33 1.49 10.46
C GLU A 249 -16.27 1.18 11.53
N ASP A 250 -16.56 0.24 12.42
CA ASP A 250 -15.61 -0.22 13.43
C ASP A 250 -14.40 -0.96 12.82
N ALA A 251 -14.62 -1.76 11.78
CA ALA A 251 -13.56 -2.44 11.08
C ALA A 251 -12.66 -1.45 10.33
N THR A 252 -13.25 -0.47 9.64
CA THR A 252 -12.55 0.63 8.97
C THR A 252 -11.69 1.42 9.95
N ARG A 253 -12.25 1.82 11.11
CA ARG A 253 -11.51 2.53 12.15
C ARG A 253 -10.27 1.75 12.61
N ASN A 254 -10.39 0.44 12.76
CA ASN A 254 -9.25 -0.37 13.14
C ASN A 254 -8.18 -0.41 12.05
N VAL A 255 -8.55 -0.55 10.78
CA VAL A 255 -7.59 -0.48 9.64
C VAL A 255 -6.88 0.87 9.61
N GLU A 256 -7.63 1.96 9.75
CA GLU A 256 -7.14 3.34 9.79
C GLU A 256 -6.12 3.55 10.94
N VAL A 257 -6.45 3.05 12.14
CA VAL A 257 -5.55 3.11 13.31
C VAL A 257 -4.29 2.28 13.10
N PHE A 258 -4.40 1.07 12.57
CA PHE A 258 -3.24 0.22 12.28
C PHE A 258 -2.31 0.87 11.25
N ASP A 259 -2.84 1.35 10.13
CA ASP A 259 -2.03 1.99 9.08
C ASP A 259 -1.32 3.24 9.60
N THR A 260 -2.08 4.14 10.26
CA THR A 260 -1.53 5.38 10.82
C THR A 260 -0.48 5.11 11.90
N ALA A 261 -0.73 4.15 12.79
CA ALA A 261 0.22 3.77 13.84
C ALA A 261 1.53 3.25 13.24
N ILE A 262 1.46 2.37 12.24
CA ILE A 262 2.67 1.86 11.57
C ILE A 262 3.38 2.96 10.77
N ALA A 263 2.68 3.88 10.12
CA ALA A 263 3.29 5.04 9.48
C ALA A 263 4.06 5.92 10.48
N ILE A 264 3.47 6.20 11.65
CA ILE A 264 4.14 6.92 12.73
C ILE A 264 5.35 6.15 13.25
N MET A 265 5.21 4.84 13.48
CA MET A 265 6.33 4.00 13.91
C MET A 265 7.46 3.98 12.87
N ALA A 266 7.14 3.90 11.57
CA ALA A 266 8.13 3.98 10.49
C ALA A 266 8.85 5.33 10.48
N GLY A 267 8.13 6.43 10.69
CA GLY A 267 8.71 7.75 10.89
C GLY A 267 9.69 7.78 12.07
N LEU A 268 9.30 7.20 13.22
CA LEU A 268 10.16 7.09 14.41
C LEU A 268 11.32 6.11 14.26
N MET A 269 11.21 5.10 13.42
CA MET A 269 12.32 4.19 13.09
C MET A 269 13.38 4.87 12.24
N ILE A 270 12.98 5.68 11.28
CA ILE A 270 13.86 6.14 10.19
C ILE A 270 14.36 7.57 10.45
N ILE A 271 13.45 8.52 10.71
CA ILE A 271 13.83 9.94 10.80
C ILE A 271 14.83 10.19 11.95
N PRO A 272 14.60 9.72 13.20
CA PRO A 272 15.57 9.91 14.27
C PRO A 272 16.93 9.25 14.01
N ALA A 273 16.94 8.05 13.42
CA ALA A 273 18.18 7.35 13.07
C ALA A 273 18.99 8.10 12.01
N VAL A 274 18.33 8.62 10.97
CA VAL A 274 19.00 9.42 9.93
C VAL A 274 19.50 10.77 10.50
N PHE A 275 18.71 11.44 11.34
CA PHE A 275 19.15 12.69 12.01
C PHE A 275 20.36 12.47 12.90
N ALA A 276 20.39 11.36 13.67
CA ALA A 276 21.55 11.00 14.47
C ALA A 276 22.81 10.76 13.61
N PHE A 277 22.64 10.14 12.43
CA PHE A 277 23.72 9.86 11.50
C PHE A 277 24.19 11.11 10.72
N SER A 278 23.26 11.98 10.29
CA SER A 278 23.55 13.15 9.44
C SER A 278 23.82 14.45 10.18
N GLY A 279 23.86 14.41 11.52
CA GLY A 279 24.00 15.64 12.32
C GLY A 279 22.76 16.54 12.30
N GLY A 280 21.61 16.02 11.83
CA GLY A 280 20.33 16.73 11.86
C GLY A 280 19.89 17.34 10.53
N ASN A 281 20.47 16.91 9.41
CA ASN A 281 20.06 17.36 8.07
C ASN A 281 18.96 16.45 7.50
N PRO A 282 17.70 16.93 7.30
CA PRO A 282 16.61 16.17 6.71
C PRO A 282 16.83 15.82 5.22
N ASP A 283 17.63 16.60 4.48
CA ASP A 283 17.88 16.41 3.05
C ASP A 283 18.72 15.16 2.73
N THR A 284 19.26 14.50 3.77
CA THR A 284 19.98 13.23 3.61
C THR A 284 19.05 12.03 3.41
N LEU A 285 17.74 12.17 3.66
CA LEU A 285 16.76 11.16 3.33
C LEU A 285 16.50 11.14 1.82
N GLN A 286 16.99 10.10 1.16
CA GLN A 286 16.77 9.91 -0.27
C GLN A 286 15.35 9.41 -0.55
N ALA A 287 14.83 9.72 -1.75
CA ALA A 287 13.51 9.25 -2.17
C ALA A 287 13.52 7.77 -2.58
N GLY A 288 12.36 7.14 -2.43
CA GLY A 288 12.09 5.82 -2.98
C GLY A 288 12.96 4.69 -2.45
N PRO A 289 13.29 3.70 -3.29
CA PRO A 289 14.11 2.54 -2.90
C PRO A 289 15.48 2.91 -2.33
N SER A 290 16.06 4.03 -2.75
CA SER A 290 17.37 4.50 -2.28
C SER A 290 17.41 4.74 -0.76
N LEU A 291 16.30 5.19 -0.16
CA LEU A 291 16.23 5.32 1.30
C LEU A 291 16.45 3.95 1.96
N MET A 292 15.74 2.94 1.53
CA MET A 292 15.73 1.63 2.19
C MET A 292 16.97 0.80 1.86
N PHE A 293 17.45 0.86 0.62
CA PHE A 293 18.53 -0.03 0.16
C PHE A 293 19.93 0.62 0.14
N ILE A 294 20.02 1.95 0.27
CA ILE A 294 21.30 2.67 0.33
C ILE A 294 21.47 3.37 1.67
N THR A 295 20.53 4.25 2.05
CA THR A 295 20.69 5.11 3.24
C THR A 295 20.60 4.30 4.54
N ILE A 296 19.59 3.46 4.70
CA ILE A 296 19.35 2.69 5.93
C ILE A 296 20.48 1.72 6.26
N PRO A 297 21.05 0.94 5.31
CA PRO A 297 22.23 0.12 5.58
C PRO A 297 23.44 0.92 6.08
N LYS A 298 23.70 2.12 5.53
CA LYS A 298 24.76 3.01 5.99
C LYS A 298 24.51 3.50 7.42
N VAL A 299 23.27 3.88 7.74
CA VAL A 299 22.87 4.28 9.09
C VAL A 299 23.09 3.14 10.08
N PHE A 300 22.62 1.93 9.77
CA PHE A 300 22.77 0.78 10.65
C PHE A 300 24.24 0.37 10.84
N GLN A 301 25.09 0.49 9.82
CA GLN A 301 26.52 0.20 9.95
C GLN A 301 27.19 1.10 11.00
N ASN A 302 26.75 2.34 11.15
CA ASN A 302 27.30 3.31 12.09
C ASN A 302 26.60 3.27 13.48
N MET A 303 25.59 2.40 13.64
CA MET A 303 24.90 2.21 14.91
C MET A 303 25.37 0.90 15.58
N GLY A 304 25.56 0.90 16.89
CA GLY A 304 25.80 -0.34 17.65
C GLY A 304 24.69 -1.36 17.35
N LEU A 305 25.01 -2.65 17.27
CA LEU A 305 24.08 -3.75 16.93
C LEU A 305 23.48 -3.66 15.51
N GLY A 306 24.10 -2.93 14.58
CA GLY A 306 23.56 -2.66 13.27
C GLY A 306 23.16 -3.90 12.45
N THR A 307 23.89 -5.02 12.60
CA THR A 307 23.51 -6.29 11.94
C THR A 307 22.19 -6.84 12.47
N ILE A 308 21.98 -6.84 13.79
CA ILE A 308 20.74 -7.34 14.41
C ILE A 308 19.56 -6.43 14.00
N VAL A 309 19.75 -5.12 14.11
CA VAL A 309 18.71 -4.15 13.72
C VAL A 309 18.38 -4.26 12.23
N GLY A 310 19.40 -4.49 11.38
CA GLY A 310 19.22 -4.75 9.96
C GLY A 310 18.37 -6.00 9.67
N ILE A 311 18.64 -7.11 10.39
CA ILE A 311 17.82 -8.33 10.29
C ILE A 311 16.37 -8.03 10.67
N LEU A 312 16.15 -7.39 11.83
CA LEU A 312 14.79 -7.08 12.31
C LEU A 312 14.07 -6.12 11.36
N PHE A 313 14.76 -5.12 10.83
CA PHE A 313 14.21 -4.16 9.89
C PHE A 313 13.80 -4.83 8.56
N PHE A 314 14.70 -5.58 7.92
CA PHE A 314 14.38 -6.24 6.65
C PHE A 314 13.38 -7.38 6.81
N LEU A 315 13.29 -8.02 7.98
CA LEU A 315 12.22 -8.96 8.32
C LEU A 315 10.86 -8.25 8.43
N LEU A 316 10.81 -7.09 9.10
CA LEU A 316 9.63 -6.24 9.18
C LEU A 316 9.17 -5.80 7.78
N VAL A 317 10.11 -5.32 6.95
CA VAL A 317 9.83 -4.89 5.58
C VAL A 317 9.33 -6.06 4.72
N LEU A 318 9.91 -7.26 4.89
CA LEU A 318 9.45 -8.46 4.19
C LEU A 318 8.00 -8.81 4.56
N PHE A 319 7.64 -8.73 5.82
CA PHE A 319 6.26 -9.01 6.26
C PHE A 319 5.27 -7.98 5.69
N ALA A 320 5.63 -6.69 5.70
CA ALA A 320 4.82 -5.65 5.08
C ALA A 320 4.68 -5.85 3.55
N ALA A 321 5.78 -6.22 2.87
CA ALA A 321 5.75 -6.49 1.44
C ALA A 321 4.87 -7.69 1.10
N VAL A 322 4.97 -8.78 1.87
CA VAL A 322 4.21 -10.02 1.64
C VAL A 322 2.71 -9.80 1.85
N THR A 323 2.31 -9.15 2.96
CA THR A 323 0.88 -8.93 3.26
C THR A 323 0.20 -8.07 2.20
N SER A 324 0.87 -7.02 1.71
CA SER A 324 0.35 -6.17 0.62
C SER A 324 0.35 -6.91 -0.72
N SER A 325 1.39 -7.68 -1.05
CA SER A 325 1.46 -8.48 -2.27
C SER A 325 0.35 -9.52 -2.34
N ILE A 326 0.04 -10.19 -1.22
CA ILE A 326 -1.08 -11.13 -1.09
C ILE A 326 -2.41 -10.43 -1.40
N ALA A 327 -2.66 -9.26 -0.84
CA ALA A 327 -3.90 -8.52 -1.03
C ALA A 327 -4.10 -8.05 -2.48
N LEU A 328 -3.04 -7.55 -3.11
CA LEU A 328 -3.03 -7.18 -4.53
C LEU A 328 -3.29 -8.41 -5.42
N THR A 329 -2.58 -9.51 -5.17
CA THR A 329 -2.73 -10.75 -5.94
C THR A 329 -4.13 -11.32 -5.79
N GLU A 330 -4.71 -11.30 -4.59
CA GLU A 330 -6.08 -11.76 -4.35
C GLU A 330 -7.11 -10.93 -5.11
N SER A 331 -6.95 -9.60 -5.14
CA SER A 331 -7.84 -8.73 -5.91
C SER A 331 -7.80 -9.06 -7.41
N ALA A 332 -6.61 -9.36 -7.96
CA ALA A 332 -6.46 -9.81 -9.33
C ALA A 332 -7.10 -11.18 -9.56
N VAL A 333 -6.79 -12.17 -8.72
CA VAL A 333 -7.31 -13.55 -8.83
C VAL A 333 -8.83 -13.56 -8.74
N SER A 334 -9.42 -12.88 -7.75
CA SER A 334 -10.87 -12.83 -7.58
C SER A 334 -11.60 -12.20 -8.78
N THR A 335 -10.94 -11.28 -9.50
CA THR A 335 -11.50 -10.71 -10.72
C THR A 335 -11.61 -11.74 -11.83
N PHE A 336 -10.58 -12.58 -12.04
CA PHE A 336 -10.64 -13.65 -13.04
C PHE A 336 -11.57 -14.78 -12.63
N GLU A 337 -11.70 -15.10 -11.34
CA GLU A 337 -12.71 -16.03 -10.83
C GLU A 337 -14.13 -15.55 -11.18
N ASP A 338 -14.44 -14.27 -10.92
CA ASP A 338 -15.80 -13.73 -11.09
C ASP A 338 -16.16 -13.45 -12.56
N GLU A 339 -15.24 -12.88 -13.35
CA GLU A 339 -15.56 -12.40 -14.70
C GLU A 339 -15.44 -13.50 -15.77
N ILE A 340 -14.54 -14.46 -15.58
CA ILE A 340 -14.30 -15.55 -16.55
C ILE A 340 -14.88 -16.88 -16.05
N GLY A 341 -15.26 -16.96 -14.76
CA GLY A 341 -15.78 -18.18 -14.14
C GLY A 341 -14.71 -19.27 -13.93
N TRP A 342 -13.43 -18.86 -13.82
CA TRP A 342 -12.36 -19.82 -13.55
C TRP A 342 -12.34 -20.22 -12.08
N ASN A 343 -11.89 -21.46 -11.84
CA ASN A 343 -11.61 -21.89 -10.47
C ASN A 343 -10.35 -21.19 -9.96
N ARG A 344 -10.21 -21.08 -8.64
CA ARG A 344 -9.12 -20.39 -7.95
C ARG A 344 -7.73 -20.82 -8.44
N LYS A 345 -7.51 -22.13 -8.61
CA LYS A 345 -6.20 -22.65 -9.05
C LYS A 345 -5.81 -22.10 -10.43
N LYS A 346 -6.75 -22.15 -11.39
CA LYS A 346 -6.53 -21.65 -12.76
C LYS A 346 -6.30 -20.14 -12.77
N ALA A 347 -7.11 -19.38 -12.04
CA ALA A 347 -6.97 -17.94 -11.92
C ALA A 347 -5.63 -17.56 -11.28
N THR A 348 -5.21 -18.25 -10.20
CA THR A 348 -3.93 -18.00 -9.54
C THR A 348 -2.73 -18.29 -10.45
N VAL A 349 -2.76 -19.41 -11.19
CA VAL A 349 -1.69 -19.72 -12.18
C VAL A 349 -1.61 -18.64 -13.25
N PHE A 350 -2.74 -18.19 -13.77
CA PHE A 350 -2.78 -17.16 -14.81
C PHE A 350 -2.23 -15.82 -14.32
N VAL A 351 -2.66 -15.38 -13.12
CA VAL A 351 -2.11 -14.17 -12.48
C VAL A 351 -0.60 -14.34 -12.21
N GLY A 352 -0.18 -15.54 -11.79
CA GLY A 352 1.25 -15.86 -11.62
C GLY A 352 2.05 -15.73 -12.91
N VAL A 353 1.50 -16.17 -14.04
CA VAL A 353 2.16 -15.99 -15.36
C VAL A 353 2.28 -14.49 -15.71
N ILE A 354 1.22 -13.71 -15.48
CA ILE A 354 1.27 -12.25 -15.69
C ILE A 354 2.32 -11.62 -14.77
N MET A 355 2.35 -12.00 -13.48
CA MET A 355 3.35 -11.53 -12.52
C MET A 355 4.77 -11.81 -13.02
N LEU A 356 5.03 -13.02 -13.50
CA LEU A 356 6.36 -13.38 -14.01
C LEU A 356 6.72 -12.58 -15.25
N ILE A 357 5.84 -12.47 -16.23
CA ILE A 357 6.14 -11.76 -17.50
C ILE A 357 6.40 -10.26 -17.23
N LEU A 358 5.45 -9.57 -16.58
CA LEU A 358 5.57 -8.13 -16.35
C LEU A 358 6.62 -7.80 -15.27
N GLY A 359 6.78 -8.70 -14.29
CA GLY A 359 7.80 -8.56 -13.26
C GLY A 359 9.21 -8.76 -13.80
N SER A 360 9.43 -9.71 -14.70
CA SER A 360 10.73 -9.87 -15.37
C SER A 360 11.11 -8.63 -16.21
N LEU A 361 10.15 -7.98 -16.88
CA LEU A 361 10.41 -6.70 -17.53
C LEU A 361 10.89 -5.64 -16.52
N SER A 362 10.24 -5.57 -15.36
CA SER A 362 10.60 -4.62 -14.29
C SER A 362 11.94 -5.00 -13.63
N SER A 363 12.18 -6.28 -13.36
CA SER A 363 13.40 -6.80 -12.73
C SER A 363 14.63 -6.59 -13.60
N LEU A 364 14.51 -6.88 -14.90
CA LEU A 364 15.60 -6.74 -15.87
C LEU A 364 15.77 -5.31 -16.39
N GLY A 365 14.83 -4.41 -16.09
CA GLY A 365 14.81 -3.03 -16.56
C GLY A 365 16.00 -2.19 -16.10
N TYR A 366 16.63 -2.52 -14.96
CA TYR A 366 17.82 -1.84 -14.45
C TYR A 366 19.14 -2.53 -14.86
N GLY A 367 19.07 -3.68 -15.52
CA GLY A 367 20.21 -4.48 -15.98
C GLY A 367 20.17 -4.71 -17.48
N PRO A 368 19.90 -5.95 -17.95
CA PRO A 368 19.95 -6.30 -19.39
C PRO A 368 19.02 -5.46 -20.27
N LEU A 369 17.88 -5.00 -19.75
CA LEU A 369 16.91 -4.16 -20.47
C LEU A 369 17.05 -2.66 -20.16
N ALA A 370 18.13 -2.20 -19.52
CA ALA A 370 18.31 -0.80 -19.12
C ALA A 370 18.30 0.19 -20.29
N CYS A 371 18.60 -0.29 -21.50
CA CYS A 371 18.53 0.51 -22.74
C CYS A 371 17.08 0.79 -23.20
N VAL A 372 16.10 -0.01 -22.73
CA VAL A 372 14.71 0.14 -23.13
C VAL A 372 14.00 1.07 -22.14
N LYS A 373 13.73 2.30 -22.56
CA LYS A 373 12.98 3.29 -21.79
C LYS A 373 11.73 3.70 -22.55
N ILE A 374 10.61 3.77 -21.86
CA ILE A 374 9.33 4.24 -22.40
C ILE A 374 9.02 5.57 -21.73
N ILE A 375 8.87 6.64 -22.50
CA ILE A 375 8.69 8.02 -21.99
C ILE A 375 9.82 8.40 -21.00
N GLY A 376 11.06 7.93 -21.27
CA GLY A 376 12.20 8.19 -20.39
C GLY A 376 12.26 7.36 -19.11
N MET A 377 11.28 6.50 -18.83
CA MET A 377 11.17 5.70 -17.61
C MET A 377 11.58 4.25 -17.86
N GLN A 378 12.16 3.60 -16.84
CA GLN A 378 12.33 2.15 -16.79
C GLN A 378 10.96 1.48 -16.57
N PHE A 379 10.87 0.17 -16.86
CA PHE A 379 9.58 -0.56 -16.75
C PHE A 379 8.94 -0.47 -15.37
N LEU A 380 9.72 -0.61 -14.29
CA LEU A 380 9.21 -0.48 -12.93
C LEU A 380 8.62 0.91 -12.69
N ASP A 381 9.36 1.95 -13.03
CA ASP A 381 8.94 3.35 -12.85
C ASP A 381 7.72 3.68 -13.72
N LEU A 382 7.66 3.12 -14.93
CA LEU A 382 6.51 3.28 -15.84
C LEU A 382 5.24 2.65 -15.27
N PHE A 383 5.33 1.41 -14.76
CA PHE A 383 4.17 0.74 -14.16
C PHE A 383 3.72 1.45 -12.87
N ASP A 384 4.67 1.90 -12.05
CA ASP A 384 4.37 2.69 -10.86
C ASP A 384 3.67 4.01 -11.22
N PHE A 385 4.22 4.76 -12.18
CA PHE A 385 3.61 6.00 -12.67
C PHE A 385 2.19 5.76 -13.23
N LEU A 386 2.03 4.78 -14.11
CA LEU A 386 0.76 4.49 -14.75
C LEU A 386 -0.31 4.12 -13.72
N THR A 387 0.02 3.26 -12.76
CA THR A 387 -0.93 2.78 -11.75
C THR A 387 -1.19 3.84 -10.69
N ASN A 388 -0.15 4.34 -10.02
CA ASN A 388 -0.31 5.21 -8.85
C ASN A 388 -0.66 6.66 -9.23
N SER A 389 -0.03 7.17 -10.29
CA SER A 389 -0.20 8.59 -10.67
C SER A 389 -1.42 8.84 -11.56
N VAL A 390 -1.85 7.84 -12.34
CA VAL A 390 -2.93 8.01 -13.33
C VAL A 390 -4.15 7.16 -13.00
N MET A 391 -3.98 5.82 -12.94
CA MET A 391 -5.13 4.92 -12.87
C MET A 391 -5.84 4.96 -11.51
N MET A 392 -5.12 4.96 -10.40
CA MET A 392 -5.73 4.99 -9.07
C MET A 392 -6.57 6.24 -8.82
N PRO A 393 -6.12 7.48 -9.12
CA PRO A 393 -6.99 8.64 -9.01
C PRO A 393 -8.27 8.52 -9.86
N ILE A 394 -8.17 8.03 -11.08
CA ILE A 394 -9.35 7.81 -11.93
C ILE A 394 -10.29 6.77 -11.31
N ALA A 395 -9.76 5.66 -10.80
CA ALA A 395 -10.53 4.62 -10.13
C ALA A 395 -11.28 5.14 -8.89
N ALA A 396 -10.61 5.96 -8.06
CA ALA A 396 -11.23 6.60 -6.90
C ALA A 396 -12.35 7.57 -7.31
N LEU A 397 -12.12 8.36 -8.36
CA LEU A 397 -13.16 9.22 -8.91
C LEU A 397 -14.39 8.42 -9.36
N MET A 398 -14.16 7.28 -10.04
CA MET A 398 -15.24 6.37 -10.45
C MET A 398 -16.00 5.82 -9.24
N THR A 399 -15.32 5.46 -8.16
CA THR A 399 -15.96 5.02 -6.89
C THR A 399 -16.81 6.14 -6.27
N CYS A 400 -16.29 7.37 -6.22
CA CYS A 400 -17.05 8.54 -5.74
C CYS A 400 -18.31 8.79 -6.59
N LEU A 401 -18.19 8.73 -7.93
CA LEU A 401 -19.31 8.89 -8.85
C LEU A 401 -20.32 7.74 -8.74
N LEU A 402 -19.86 6.51 -8.59
CA LEU A 402 -20.73 5.36 -8.37
C LEU A 402 -21.63 5.58 -7.15
N ILE A 403 -21.05 5.96 -6.01
CA ILE A 403 -21.80 6.15 -4.78
C ILE A 403 -22.70 7.38 -4.86
N SER A 404 -22.17 8.52 -5.30
CA SER A 404 -22.91 9.79 -5.27
C SER A 404 -24.03 9.87 -6.30
N ARG A 405 -23.92 9.16 -7.46
CA ARG A 405 -24.84 9.30 -8.61
C ARG A 405 -25.67 8.06 -8.92
N VAL A 406 -25.27 6.88 -8.43
CA VAL A 406 -25.92 5.61 -8.82
C VAL A 406 -26.42 4.83 -7.64
N VAL A 407 -25.55 4.50 -6.68
CA VAL A 407 -25.92 3.73 -5.49
C VAL A 407 -26.81 4.54 -4.55
N GLY A 408 -26.41 5.77 -4.27
CA GLY A 408 -27.04 6.64 -3.29
C GLY A 408 -26.52 6.41 -1.87
N ILE A 409 -26.52 7.49 -1.08
CA ILE A 409 -26.03 7.47 0.31
C ILE A 409 -26.90 6.58 1.20
N ASP A 410 -28.21 6.55 0.96
CA ASP A 410 -29.17 5.81 1.79
C ASP A 410 -28.91 4.30 1.75
N LYS A 411 -28.57 3.76 0.58
CA LYS A 411 -28.22 2.33 0.44
C LYS A 411 -26.89 1.99 1.14
N ILE A 412 -25.92 2.90 1.09
CA ILE A 412 -24.64 2.73 1.83
C ILE A 412 -24.92 2.77 3.33
N GLU A 413 -25.76 3.69 3.80
CA GLU A 413 -26.18 3.75 5.20
C GLU A 413 -26.90 2.49 5.65
N GLU A 414 -27.86 2.00 4.85
CA GLU A 414 -28.56 0.75 5.10
C GLU A 414 -27.58 -0.42 5.26
N GLU A 415 -26.64 -0.53 4.34
CA GLU A 415 -25.61 -1.58 4.40
C GLU A 415 -24.75 -1.49 5.66
N ILE A 416 -24.32 -0.29 6.06
CA ILE A 416 -23.53 -0.09 7.28
C ILE A 416 -24.33 -0.48 8.52
N ARG A 417 -25.61 -0.11 8.58
CA ARG A 417 -26.49 -0.39 9.73
C ARG A 417 -26.73 -1.88 9.99
N HIS A 418 -26.56 -2.75 8.98
CA HIS A 418 -26.70 -4.20 9.19
C HIS A 418 -25.76 -4.77 10.27
N GLY A 419 -24.58 -4.18 10.48
CA GLY A 419 -23.63 -4.65 11.50
C GLY A 419 -23.51 -3.76 12.74
N GLU A 420 -24.04 -2.52 12.73
CA GLU A 420 -23.73 -1.50 13.75
C GLU A 420 -24.96 -0.78 14.34
N GLY A 421 -26.12 -0.91 13.71
CA GLY A 421 -27.33 -0.17 14.11
C GLY A 421 -27.32 1.34 13.80
N ALA A 422 -26.16 2.00 13.70
CA ALA A 422 -26.03 3.41 13.40
C ALA A 422 -24.80 3.72 12.55
N PHE A 423 -24.91 4.71 11.65
CA PHE A 423 -23.77 5.26 10.89
C PHE A 423 -23.25 6.52 11.61
N ARG A 424 -22.24 6.38 12.47
CA ARG A 424 -21.79 7.43 13.39
C ARG A 424 -21.19 8.64 12.67
N ARG A 425 -20.30 8.41 11.66
CA ARG A 425 -19.64 9.45 10.91
C ARG A 425 -20.34 9.80 9.59
N LYS A 426 -21.67 9.57 9.48
CA LYS A 426 -22.45 9.83 8.25
C LYS A 426 -22.22 11.22 7.66
N LYS A 427 -22.21 12.29 8.49
CA LYS A 427 -22.02 13.67 8.00
C LYS A 427 -20.68 13.84 7.31
N VAL A 428 -19.59 13.32 7.90
CA VAL A 428 -18.25 13.35 7.31
C VAL A 428 -18.25 12.58 5.99
N PHE A 429 -18.76 11.36 5.98
CA PHE A 429 -18.85 10.53 4.79
C PHE A 429 -19.59 11.24 3.63
N VAL A 430 -20.74 11.83 3.89
CA VAL A 430 -21.55 12.50 2.85
C VAL A 430 -20.84 13.70 2.25
N VAL A 431 -20.25 14.57 3.08
CA VAL A 431 -19.51 15.74 2.61
C VAL A 431 -18.28 15.31 1.81
N MET A 432 -17.53 14.37 2.35
CA MET A 432 -16.31 13.87 1.70
C MET A 432 -16.61 13.21 0.37
N ILE A 433 -17.52 12.23 0.31
CA ILE A 433 -17.76 11.44 -0.91
C ILE A 433 -18.38 12.26 -2.05
N LYS A 434 -19.25 13.24 -1.72
CA LYS A 434 -19.93 14.06 -2.73
C LYS A 434 -19.08 15.21 -3.27
N TYR A 435 -18.25 15.81 -2.44
CA TYR A 435 -17.59 17.08 -2.77
C TYR A 435 -16.06 17.02 -2.63
N ILE A 436 -15.56 16.65 -1.45
CA ILE A 436 -14.14 16.80 -1.15
C ILE A 436 -13.29 15.71 -1.81
N CYS A 437 -13.68 14.44 -1.72
CA CYS A 437 -12.92 13.35 -2.33
C CYS A 437 -12.75 13.50 -3.85
N PRO A 438 -13.78 13.84 -4.65
CA PRO A 438 -13.60 14.10 -6.08
C PRO A 438 -12.60 15.21 -6.37
N ILE A 439 -12.65 16.32 -5.61
CA ILE A 439 -11.73 17.44 -5.78
C ILE A 439 -10.29 17.02 -5.43
N PHE A 440 -10.10 16.33 -4.32
CA PHE A 440 -8.78 15.85 -3.88
C PHE A 440 -8.16 14.91 -4.89
N VAL A 441 -8.94 13.96 -5.39
CA VAL A 441 -8.47 13.00 -6.39
C VAL A 441 -8.06 13.70 -7.70
N LEU A 442 -8.79 14.73 -8.13
CA LEU A 442 -8.41 15.54 -9.30
C LEU A 442 -7.12 16.34 -9.05
N ILE A 443 -6.92 16.87 -7.84
CA ILE A 443 -5.66 17.53 -7.46
C ILE A 443 -4.49 16.53 -7.49
N ILE A 444 -4.68 15.33 -6.93
CA ILE A 444 -3.65 14.27 -6.96
C ILE A 444 -3.32 13.91 -8.42
N LEU A 445 -4.31 13.70 -9.26
CA LEU A 445 -4.10 13.37 -10.67
C LEU A 445 -3.32 14.48 -11.39
N ALA A 446 -3.77 15.73 -11.24
CA ALA A 446 -3.14 16.87 -11.88
C ALA A 446 -1.69 17.09 -11.41
N SER A 447 -1.44 17.02 -10.09
CA SER A 447 -0.10 17.17 -9.52
C SER A 447 0.84 16.04 -9.92
N SER A 448 0.36 14.79 -9.93
CA SER A 448 1.16 13.63 -10.34
C SER A 448 1.55 13.70 -11.83
N VAL A 449 0.63 14.09 -12.69
CA VAL A 449 0.92 14.29 -14.13
C VAL A 449 1.88 15.47 -14.33
N ALA A 450 1.67 16.59 -13.63
CA ALA A 450 2.57 17.74 -13.70
C ALA A 450 3.99 17.41 -13.22
N ASN A 451 4.12 16.58 -12.17
CA ASN A 451 5.41 16.07 -11.70
C ASN A 451 6.10 15.18 -12.75
N ALA A 452 5.35 14.27 -13.38
CA ALA A 452 5.89 13.39 -14.42
C ALA A 452 6.33 14.14 -15.67
N LEU A 453 5.68 15.28 -15.99
CA LEU A 453 6.05 16.16 -17.09
C LEU A 453 7.18 17.14 -16.70
N GLY A 454 7.67 17.11 -15.46
CA GLY A 454 8.73 17.99 -14.98
C GLY A 454 8.29 19.44 -14.73
N TRP A 455 6.97 19.71 -14.69
CA TRP A 455 6.44 21.04 -14.42
C TRP A 455 6.51 21.43 -12.94
N ILE A 456 6.49 20.45 -12.06
CA ILE A 456 6.68 20.58 -10.61
C ILE A 456 7.60 19.46 -10.12
N SER A 457 8.27 19.65 -8.98
CA SER A 457 9.07 18.60 -8.31
C SER A 457 8.38 18.19 -7.01
N MET A 458 7.96 16.96 -6.91
CA MET A 458 7.38 16.36 -5.71
C MET A 458 8.33 15.38 -5.02
#